data_956ad9ea84809d4f3f86dc31344cd266
#
_entry.id   956ad9ea84809d4f3f86dc31344cd266
#
_cell.length_a   1.000
_cell.length_b   1.000
_cell.length_c   1.000
_cell.angle_alpha   90.00
_cell.angle_beta   90.00
_cell.angle_gamma   90.00
#
_symmetry.space_group_name_H-M   'P 1'
#
loop_
_entity.id
_entity.type
_entity.pdbx_description
1 polymer ?
#
loop_
_entity_poly.entity_id
_entity_poly.type
_entity_poly.pdbx_seq_one_letter_code
_entity_poly.pdbx_strand_id
1 'polypeptide(L)'
;MRNRSMALVVRNDKILMIKTLPLNRWELPGGGIEIGETPEETAIRELKEECGLDGVINRPLNLLHCKDGSVEYVFLVDVSEEQVAIVGTDPEVPLGVEQSIENVSWKKLNELSEKDRAFLWSYGLLEVDDYFELVLSWGDEISYPLSLTD
;
A
#
# COMPACT_ATOMS: atom_id res chain seq x y z
N MET A 1 -13.00 -15.94 -3.05
CA MET A 1 -11.97 -15.08 -3.65
C MET A 1 -12.53 -13.68 -3.84
N ARG A 2 -11.98 -12.71 -3.16
CA ARG A 2 -12.37 -11.30 -3.36
C ARG A 2 -11.26 -10.57 -4.07
N ASN A 3 -11.65 -9.75 -5.03
CA ASN A 3 -10.72 -8.77 -5.59
C ASN A 3 -10.40 -7.74 -4.51
N ARG A 4 -9.19 -7.20 -4.57
CA ARG A 4 -8.68 -6.25 -3.58
C ARG A 4 -8.24 -4.97 -4.28
N SER A 5 -8.20 -3.89 -3.52
CA SER A 5 -7.73 -2.61 -4.00
C SER A 5 -6.86 -1.95 -2.95
N MET A 6 -5.76 -1.36 -3.38
CA MET A 6 -4.75 -0.80 -2.50
C MET A 6 -4.40 0.62 -2.91
N ALA A 7 -4.01 1.42 -1.92
CA ALA A 7 -3.55 2.78 -2.12
C ALA A 7 -2.04 2.87 -1.93
N LEU A 8 -1.33 3.40 -2.93
CA LEU A 8 0.06 3.76 -2.81
C LEU A 8 0.12 5.27 -2.63
N VAL A 9 0.56 5.72 -1.45
CA VAL A 9 0.63 7.13 -1.10
C VAL A 9 2.07 7.51 -0.85
N VAL A 10 2.56 8.52 -1.57
CA VAL A 10 3.92 9.02 -1.44
C VAL A 10 3.87 10.42 -0.83
N ARG A 11 4.72 10.66 0.16
CA ARG A 11 4.90 11.98 0.75
C ARG A 11 6.40 12.23 0.89
N ASN A 12 6.90 13.21 0.14
CA ASN A 12 8.34 13.45 0.02
C ASN A 12 9.02 12.16 -0.49
N ASP A 13 9.98 11.62 0.24
CA ASP A 13 10.69 10.40 -0.11
C ASP A 13 10.17 9.15 0.63
N LYS A 14 8.95 9.22 1.15
CA LYS A 14 8.39 8.15 1.98
C LYS A 14 7.10 7.61 1.41
N ILE A 15 6.84 6.34 1.67
CA ILE A 15 5.63 5.64 1.27
C ILE A 15 4.85 5.28 2.53
N LEU A 16 3.53 5.48 2.49
CA LEU A 16 2.65 5.12 3.59
C LEU A 16 2.50 3.60 3.64
N MET A 17 2.85 3.02 4.80
CA MET A 17 2.79 1.59 5.02
C MET A 17 2.04 1.29 6.30
N ILE A 18 1.38 0.15 6.33
CA ILE A 18 0.76 -0.40 7.54
C ILE A 18 1.48 -1.69 7.93
N LYS A 19 1.61 -1.91 9.23
CA LYS A 19 2.18 -3.15 9.75
C LYS A 19 1.05 -3.98 10.33
N THR A 20 0.89 -5.19 9.83
CA THR A 20 -0.21 -6.07 10.20
C THR A 20 0.26 -7.28 10.99
N LEU A 21 -0.61 -7.77 11.86
CA LEU A 21 -0.44 -9.04 12.59
C LEU A 21 -1.47 -10.04 12.09
N PRO A 22 -1.19 -11.33 12.12
CA PRO A 22 -0.01 -12.00 12.68
C PRO A 22 1.21 -12.05 11.76
N LEU A 23 1.08 -11.61 10.49
CA LEU A 23 2.18 -11.72 9.53
C LEU A 23 3.38 -10.83 9.87
N ASN A 24 3.17 -9.78 10.66
CA ASN A 24 4.21 -8.89 11.17
C ASN A 24 5.08 -8.33 10.03
N ARG A 25 4.41 -7.81 8.99
CA ARG A 25 5.10 -7.22 7.83
C ARG A 25 4.45 -5.90 7.44
N TRP A 26 5.22 -5.09 6.71
CA TRP A 26 4.73 -3.82 6.17
C TRP A 26 4.04 -4.05 4.83
N GLU A 27 2.87 -3.44 4.67
CA GLU A 27 2.05 -3.55 3.47
C GLU A 27 1.46 -2.19 3.09
N LEU A 28 0.96 -2.07 1.86
CA LEU A 28 0.16 -0.92 1.47
C LEU A 28 -1.23 -1.00 2.11
N PRO A 29 -1.84 0.14 2.45
CA PRO A 29 -3.23 0.15 2.87
C PRO A 29 -4.14 -0.40 1.76
N GLY A 30 -5.11 -1.20 2.11
CA GLY A 30 -6.04 -1.75 1.15
C GLY A 30 -6.87 -2.88 1.72
N GLY A 31 -7.78 -3.39 0.93
CA GLY A 31 -8.63 -4.49 1.33
C GLY A 31 -9.56 -4.96 0.22
N GLY A 32 -10.51 -5.80 0.59
CA GLY A 32 -11.47 -6.40 -0.33
C GLY A 32 -12.48 -5.41 -0.86
N ILE A 33 -12.78 -5.53 -2.15
CA ILE A 33 -13.80 -4.73 -2.80
C ILE A 33 -15.17 -5.25 -2.40
N GLU A 34 -16.01 -4.37 -1.85
CA GLU A 34 -17.36 -4.73 -1.44
C GLU A 34 -18.33 -4.70 -2.62
N ILE A 35 -19.44 -5.41 -2.49
CA ILE A 35 -20.48 -5.46 -3.51
C ILE A 35 -21.00 -4.03 -3.77
N GLY A 36 -21.01 -3.64 -5.04
CA GLY A 36 -21.46 -2.31 -5.46
C GLY A 36 -20.39 -1.22 -5.37
N GLU A 37 -19.19 -1.57 -4.91
CA GLU A 37 -18.09 -0.64 -4.77
C GLU A 37 -17.14 -0.75 -5.97
N THR A 38 -16.65 0.39 -6.46
CA THR A 38 -15.59 0.38 -7.48
C THR A 38 -14.24 0.15 -6.81
N PRO A 39 -13.22 -0.32 -7.56
CA PRO A 39 -11.87 -0.44 -7.01
C PRO A 39 -11.33 0.88 -6.44
N GLU A 40 -11.61 2.01 -7.09
CA GLU A 40 -11.21 3.33 -6.62
C GLU A 40 -11.85 3.65 -5.27
N GLU A 41 -13.14 3.41 -5.15
CA GLU A 41 -13.86 3.63 -3.89
C GLU A 41 -13.29 2.78 -2.75
N THR A 42 -12.93 1.55 -3.05
CA THR A 42 -12.31 0.64 -2.07
C THR A 42 -11.00 1.19 -1.57
N ALA A 43 -10.11 1.62 -2.47
CA ALA A 43 -8.81 2.16 -2.09
C ALA A 43 -8.98 3.37 -1.16
N ILE A 44 -9.89 4.27 -1.47
CA ILE A 44 -10.15 5.46 -0.65
C ILE A 44 -10.76 5.08 0.70
N ARG A 45 -11.71 4.17 0.72
CA ARG A 45 -12.36 3.71 1.95
C ARG A 45 -11.37 3.03 2.89
N GLU A 46 -10.58 2.12 2.35
CA GLU A 46 -9.59 1.38 3.15
C GLU A 46 -8.51 2.32 3.72
N LEU A 47 -8.06 3.29 2.92
CA LEU A 47 -7.11 4.28 3.38
C LEU A 47 -7.67 5.07 4.58
N LYS A 48 -8.94 5.44 4.52
CA LYS A 48 -9.61 6.15 5.62
C LYS A 48 -9.75 5.26 6.86
N GLU A 49 -10.20 4.02 6.67
CA GLU A 49 -10.41 3.09 7.78
C GLU A 49 -9.10 2.70 8.46
N GLU A 50 -8.06 2.43 7.68
CA GLU A 50 -6.81 1.91 8.20
C GLU A 50 -5.84 2.99 8.67
N CYS A 51 -5.85 4.15 8.04
CA CYS A 51 -4.84 5.20 8.28
C CYS A 51 -5.45 6.54 8.68
N GLY A 52 -6.77 6.70 8.65
CA GLY A 52 -7.43 7.95 9.00
C GLY A 52 -7.26 9.08 7.99
N LEU A 53 -6.83 8.76 6.77
CA LEU A 53 -6.53 9.76 5.76
C LEU A 53 -7.64 9.86 4.70
N ASP A 54 -7.94 11.07 4.28
CA ASP A 54 -8.82 11.34 3.16
C ASP A 54 -7.97 11.51 1.91
N GLY A 55 -8.11 10.57 0.98
CA GLY A 55 -7.34 10.56 -0.24
C GLY A 55 -8.17 10.88 -1.47
N VAL A 56 -7.48 11.23 -2.55
CA VAL A 56 -8.06 11.46 -3.87
C VAL A 56 -7.29 10.61 -4.86
N ILE A 57 -8.00 9.85 -5.69
CA ILE A 57 -7.34 9.02 -6.71
C ILE A 57 -6.62 9.92 -7.71
N ASN A 58 -5.32 9.68 -7.88
CA ASN A 58 -4.51 10.31 -8.92
C ASN A 58 -4.67 9.53 -10.23
N ARG A 59 -4.25 8.26 -10.21
CA ARG A 59 -4.36 7.37 -11.36
C ARG A 59 -4.14 5.91 -10.95
N PRO A 60 -4.56 4.96 -11.78
CA PRO A 60 -4.19 3.55 -11.56
C PRO A 60 -2.69 3.35 -11.82
N LEU A 61 -2.06 2.52 -11.02
CA LEU A 61 -0.65 2.15 -11.18
C LEU A 61 -0.50 0.76 -11.79
N ASN A 62 -1.24 -0.22 -11.26
CA ASN A 62 -1.08 -1.58 -11.72
C ASN A 62 -2.32 -2.42 -11.41
N LEU A 63 -2.38 -3.56 -12.06
CA LEU A 63 -3.41 -4.56 -11.86
C LEU A 63 -2.72 -5.91 -11.86
N LEU A 64 -2.83 -6.64 -10.75
CA LEU A 64 -2.14 -7.90 -10.55
C LEU A 64 -3.14 -9.06 -10.58
N HIS A 65 -2.80 -10.09 -11.32
CA HIS A 65 -3.58 -11.32 -11.36
C HIS A 65 -2.98 -12.32 -10.37
N CYS A 66 -3.78 -12.73 -9.39
CA CYS A 66 -3.35 -13.65 -8.36
C CYS A 66 -3.59 -15.10 -8.78
N LYS A 67 -2.87 -16.02 -8.14
CA LYS A 67 -2.95 -17.44 -8.46
C LYS A 67 -4.33 -18.03 -8.24
N ASP A 68 -5.09 -17.48 -7.29
CA ASP A 68 -6.44 -17.95 -6.98
C ASP A 68 -7.51 -17.39 -7.95
N GLY A 69 -7.11 -16.60 -8.95
CA GLY A 69 -8.01 -15.99 -9.91
C GLY A 69 -8.53 -14.61 -9.51
N SER A 70 -8.22 -14.15 -8.31
CA SER A 70 -8.58 -12.80 -7.90
C SER A 70 -7.65 -11.77 -8.53
N VAL A 71 -8.04 -10.50 -8.42
CA VAL A 71 -7.29 -9.38 -8.97
C VAL A 71 -7.03 -8.36 -7.87
N GLU A 72 -5.84 -7.80 -7.86
CA GLU A 72 -5.48 -6.70 -6.99
C GLU A 72 -5.25 -5.44 -7.84
N TYR A 73 -5.97 -4.38 -7.49
CA TYR A 73 -5.81 -3.06 -8.11
C TYR A 73 -4.90 -2.22 -7.22
N VAL A 74 -4.02 -1.45 -7.83
CA VAL A 74 -3.16 -0.51 -7.10
C VAL A 74 -3.34 0.88 -7.71
N PHE A 75 -3.64 1.85 -6.85
CA PHE A 75 -3.84 3.25 -7.27
C PHE A 75 -2.84 4.15 -6.59
N LEU A 76 -2.34 5.13 -7.34
CA LEU A 76 -1.63 6.26 -6.74
C LEU A 76 -2.70 7.18 -6.16
N VAL A 77 -2.58 7.47 -4.87
CA VAL A 77 -3.56 8.27 -4.14
C VAL A 77 -2.87 9.49 -3.55
N ASP A 78 -3.45 10.66 -3.78
CA ASP A 78 -2.95 11.91 -3.22
C ASP A 78 -3.60 12.20 -1.87
N VAL A 79 -2.79 12.61 -0.91
CA VAL A 79 -3.24 13.02 0.42
C VAL A 79 -2.58 14.35 0.74
N SER A 80 -3.37 15.31 1.24
CA SER A 80 -2.84 16.63 1.59
C SER A 80 -1.84 16.53 2.75
N GLU A 81 -0.82 17.40 2.72
CA GLU A 81 0.29 17.33 3.67
C GLU A 81 -0.11 17.65 5.11
N GLU A 82 -1.24 18.34 5.31
CA GLU A 82 -1.73 18.68 6.65
C GLU A 82 -2.29 17.46 7.39
N GLN A 83 -2.68 16.42 6.66
CA GLN A 83 -3.28 15.24 7.28
C GLN A 83 -2.22 14.38 7.96
N VAL A 84 -2.56 13.90 9.15
CA VAL A 84 -1.69 13.02 9.95
C VAL A 84 -2.26 11.62 9.93
N ALA A 85 -1.41 10.66 9.57
CA ALA A 85 -1.79 9.24 9.56
C ALA A 85 -1.92 8.73 11.01
N ILE A 86 -2.96 7.96 11.26
CA ILE A 86 -3.21 7.33 12.56
C ILE A 86 -3.48 5.84 12.35
N VAL A 87 -3.26 5.05 13.39
CA VAL A 87 -3.63 3.64 13.37
C VAL A 87 -5.14 3.54 13.41
N GLY A 88 -5.70 2.95 12.37
CA GLY A 88 -7.13 2.74 12.26
C GLY A 88 -7.54 1.32 12.65
N THR A 89 -8.65 0.89 12.08
CA THR A 89 -9.21 -0.44 12.32
C THR A 89 -9.34 -1.18 10.99
N ASP A 90 -9.38 -2.50 11.09
CA ASP A 90 -9.69 -3.34 9.93
C ASP A 90 -11.04 -4.03 10.21
N PRO A 91 -12.14 -3.45 9.70
CA PRO A 91 -13.47 -4.02 9.95
C PRO A 91 -13.69 -5.35 9.24
N GLU A 92 -12.80 -5.75 8.33
CA GLU A 92 -12.89 -7.05 7.66
C GLU A 92 -12.41 -8.20 8.54
N VAL A 93 -11.72 -7.91 9.64
CA VAL A 93 -11.24 -8.93 10.56
C VAL A 93 -12.38 -9.34 11.49
N PRO A 94 -12.79 -10.61 11.47
CA PRO A 94 -13.84 -11.08 12.37
C PRO A 94 -13.44 -10.98 13.84
N LEU A 95 -14.42 -10.82 14.71
CA LEU A 95 -14.20 -10.82 16.15
C LEU A 95 -13.52 -12.13 16.57
N GLY A 96 -12.50 -12.02 17.42
CA GLY A 96 -11.76 -13.17 17.91
C GLY A 96 -10.56 -13.58 17.07
N VAL A 97 -10.37 -12.96 15.90
CA VAL A 97 -9.18 -13.16 15.08
C VAL A 97 -8.12 -12.16 15.50
N GLU A 98 -6.87 -12.62 15.67
CA GLU A 98 -5.78 -11.79 16.16
C GLU A 98 -5.20 -10.84 15.10
N GLN A 99 -5.63 -10.96 13.84
CA GLN A 99 -5.14 -10.10 12.77
C GLN A 99 -5.57 -8.65 13.02
N SER A 100 -4.60 -7.75 13.04
CA SER A 100 -4.84 -6.34 13.35
C SER A 100 -3.76 -5.46 12.71
N ILE A 101 -4.07 -4.16 12.63
CA ILE A 101 -3.08 -3.17 12.26
C ILE A 101 -2.34 -2.76 13.52
N GLU A 102 -1.04 -3.05 13.56
CA GLU A 102 -0.19 -2.72 14.70
C GLU A 102 0.36 -1.30 14.60
N ASN A 103 0.67 -0.86 13.38
CA ASN A 103 1.33 0.43 13.16
C ASN A 103 1.01 0.98 11.78
N VAL A 104 1.04 2.31 11.67
CA VAL A 104 0.96 3.05 10.42
C VAL A 104 2.14 4.00 10.40
N SER A 105 2.92 3.99 9.33
CA SER A 105 4.13 4.80 9.25
C SER A 105 4.47 5.18 7.83
N TRP A 106 5.13 6.32 7.69
CA TRP A 106 5.76 6.75 6.44
C TRP A 106 7.16 6.16 6.41
N LYS A 107 7.44 5.32 5.42
CA LYS A 107 8.70 4.58 5.33
C LYS A 107 9.50 4.97 4.09
N LYS A 108 10.80 5.17 4.28
CA LYS A 108 11.73 5.18 3.17
C LYS A 108 12.01 3.74 2.74
N LEU A 109 12.38 3.53 1.48
CA LEU A 109 12.67 2.18 1.00
C LEU A 109 13.75 1.48 1.82
N ASN A 110 14.78 2.21 2.23
CA ASN A 110 15.88 1.62 3.01
C ASN A 110 15.50 1.30 4.46
N GLU A 111 14.33 1.71 4.92
CA GLU A 111 13.80 1.34 6.23
C GLU A 111 13.00 0.04 6.19
N LEU A 112 12.73 -0.48 4.99
CA LEU A 112 12.00 -1.73 4.79
C LEU A 112 12.98 -2.87 4.52
N SER A 113 12.63 -4.08 4.96
CA SER A 113 13.40 -5.27 4.59
C SER A 113 13.27 -5.51 3.08
N GLU A 114 14.21 -6.25 2.50
CA GLU A 114 14.14 -6.61 1.09
C GLU A 114 12.82 -7.29 0.73
N LYS A 115 12.34 -8.14 1.63
CA LYS A 115 11.08 -8.85 1.44
C LYS A 115 9.90 -7.89 1.39
N ASP A 116 9.83 -6.92 2.29
CA ASP A 116 8.71 -5.99 2.34
C ASP A 116 8.72 -5.01 1.16
N ARG A 117 9.90 -4.50 0.77
CA ARG A 117 9.96 -3.57 -0.35
C ARG A 117 9.83 -4.23 -1.72
N ALA A 118 10.08 -5.53 -1.82
CA ALA A 118 9.98 -6.24 -3.10
C ALA A 118 8.56 -6.15 -3.69
N PHE A 119 7.55 -6.12 -2.86
CA PHE A 119 6.16 -5.99 -3.32
C PHE A 119 5.88 -4.65 -3.98
N LEU A 120 6.61 -3.60 -3.59
CA LEU A 120 6.38 -2.25 -4.13
C LEU A 120 6.67 -2.17 -5.63
N TRP A 121 7.60 -2.95 -6.12
CA TRP A 121 7.91 -3.02 -7.56
C TRP A 121 6.74 -3.58 -8.34
N SER A 122 6.15 -4.67 -7.87
CA SER A 122 4.97 -5.28 -8.50
C SER A 122 3.73 -4.41 -8.36
N TYR A 123 3.67 -3.55 -7.33
CA TYR A 123 2.56 -2.64 -7.13
C TYR A 123 2.66 -1.36 -7.96
N GLY A 124 3.72 -1.21 -8.75
CA GLY A 124 3.81 -0.10 -9.69
C GLY A 124 4.61 1.10 -9.19
N LEU A 125 5.53 0.91 -8.25
CA LEU A 125 6.36 2.00 -7.74
C LEU A 125 7.13 2.71 -8.87
N LEU A 126 7.54 1.97 -9.90
CA LEU A 126 8.26 2.53 -11.04
C LEU A 126 7.42 3.52 -11.86
N GLU A 127 6.10 3.46 -11.73
CA GLU A 127 5.16 4.34 -12.42
C GLU A 127 4.84 5.61 -11.64
N VAL A 128 5.42 5.77 -10.44
CA VAL A 128 5.22 6.98 -9.64
C VAL A 128 6.02 8.12 -10.24
N ASP A 129 5.40 9.29 -10.33
CA ASP A 129 6.07 10.50 -10.81
C ASP A 129 7.26 10.83 -9.91
N ASP A 130 8.32 11.34 -10.50
CA ASP A 130 9.57 11.71 -9.82
C ASP A 130 10.27 10.52 -9.15
N TYR A 131 9.99 9.31 -9.63
CA TYR A 131 10.56 8.07 -9.08
C TYR A 131 12.08 8.15 -8.91
N PHE A 132 12.79 8.64 -9.92
CA PHE A 132 14.25 8.72 -9.86
C PHE A 132 14.75 9.68 -8.77
N GLU A 133 14.04 10.76 -8.53
CA GLU A 133 14.37 11.70 -7.46
C GLU A 133 14.14 11.06 -6.09
N LEU A 134 13.04 10.31 -5.96
CA LEU A 134 12.77 9.57 -4.74
C LEU A 134 13.87 8.56 -4.44
N VAL A 135 14.29 7.81 -5.46
CA VAL A 135 15.36 6.80 -5.30
C VAL A 135 16.67 7.45 -4.86
N LEU A 136 17.02 8.59 -5.42
CA LEU A 136 18.24 9.28 -5.04
C LEU A 136 18.24 9.72 -3.58
N SER A 137 17.07 10.10 -3.06
CA SER A 137 16.94 10.50 -1.65
C SER A 137 17.00 9.32 -0.68
N TRP A 138 16.73 8.10 -1.18
CA TRP A 138 16.75 6.90 -0.34
C TRP A 138 18.13 6.32 -0.11
N GLY A 139 19.14 6.77 -0.87
CA GLY A 139 20.53 6.34 -0.73
C GLY A 139 20.91 5.18 -1.64
N ASP A 140 22.22 4.89 -1.66
CA ASP A 140 22.82 3.94 -2.60
C ASP A 140 22.66 2.47 -2.19
N GLU A 141 22.15 2.21 -1.01
CA GLU A 141 22.05 0.84 -0.47
C GLU A 141 20.85 0.04 -0.99
N ILE A 142 19.97 0.68 -1.74
CA ILE A 142 18.76 0.03 -2.22
C ILE A 142 19.08 -0.76 -3.48
N SER A 143 18.95 -2.08 -3.37
CA SER A 143 19.06 -2.95 -4.54
C SER A 143 17.68 -3.18 -5.14
N TYR A 144 17.63 -3.18 -6.46
CA TYR A 144 16.42 -3.48 -7.18
C TYR A 144 16.33 -4.98 -7.42
N PRO A 145 15.16 -5.58 -7.28
CA PRO A 145 15.02 -6.97 -7.68
C PRO A 145 15.20 -7.08 -9.19
N LEU A 146 16.02 -8.02 -9.61
CA LEU A 146 16.23 -8.27 -11.02
C LEU A 146 14.99 -8.88 -11.67
N SER A 147 14.26 -9.67 -10.89
CA SER A 147 13.01 -10.26 -11.33
C SER A 147 12.16 -10.55 -10.10
N LEU A 148 10.86 -10.27 -10.21
CA LEU A 148 9.88 -10.59 -9.15
C LEU A 148 9.33 -12.01 -9.29
N THR A 149 9.69 -12.71 -10.35
CA THR A 149 9.24 -14.07 -10.61
C THR A 149 10.23 -15.13 -10.17
N ASP A 150 11.40 -14.72 -9.77
CA ASP A 150 12.46 -15.63 -9.30
C ASP A 150 12.22 -16.12 -7.89
#